data_6a1fc6fed9f3816669233d4de1c82ee8
#
_entry.id   6a1fc6fed9f3816669233d4de1c82ee8
#
_cell.length_a   1.000
_cell.length_b   1.000
_cell.length_c   1.000
_cell.angle_alpha   90.00
_cell.angle_beta   90.00
_cell.angle_gamma   90.00
#
_symmetry.space_group_name_H-M   'P 1'
#
loop_
_entity.id
_entity.type
_entity.pdbx_description
1 polymer ?
#
loop_
_entity_poly.entity_id
_entity_poly.type
_entity_poly.pdbx_seq_one_letter_code
_entity_poly.pdbx_strand_id
1 'polypeptide(L)'
;MQPKKIDCHTHIITREISREYFSRTEGWALVMQFLPRFCGGGVKDDSLATVLADKRLFFCPAIDLTRPIPPQLRDVEALLPCGKVVGLKIFLTYQAGRADDEKMMDIYAFARKHRLTVTFHTGSCSLVMPTDNDMEGSRARYIANAAERFPDVNFVAAHMDDPRFEECMRIVDGHDNIYTDFSGAYEPGTHEGADMEWAIETFAAAMRPYPDIYRKVLYGTDFCPPINLSAIEEYETTIDRIFPREQHADIYLNNCLRAFPRLAELVG
;
A
#
# COMPACT_ATOMS: atom_id res chain seq x y z
N MET A 1 14.85 -19.00 0.78
CA MET A 1 15.07 -18.36 2.10
C MET A 1 13.94 -17.38 2.28
N GLN A 2 13.15 -17.49 3.34
CA GLN A 2 12.08 -16.55 3.61
C GLN A 2 12.69 -15.18 4.00
N PRO A 3 12.07 -14.04 3.58
CA PRO A 3 12.57 -12.73 3.94
C PRO A 3 12.36 -12.47 5.42
N LYS A 4 13.13 -11.52 5.97
CA LYS A 4 12.90 -11.04 7.35
C LYS A 4 11.87 -9.92 7.38
N LYS A 5 11.67 -9.23 6.26
CA LYS A 5 10.71 -8.13 6.11
C LYS A 5 10.15 -8.08 4.69
N ILE A 6 8.93 -7.57 4.57
CA ILE A 6 8.25 -7.30 3.31
C ILE A 6 7.75 -5.87 3.36
N ASP A 7 8.27 -5.02 2.48
CA ASP A 7 7.76 -3.69 2.25
C ASP A 7 6.47 -3.79 1.42
N CYS A 8 5.34 -3.49 2.02
CA CYS A 8 4.03 -3.67 1.38
C CYS A 8 3.66 -2.55 0.40
N HIS A 9 4.46 -1.47 0.32
CA HIS A 9 4.14 -0.29 -0.49
C HIS A 9 5.40 0.38 -1.02
N THR A 10 5.70 0.14 -2.30
CA THR A 10 6.81 0.79 -3.02
C THR A 10 6.40 1.15 -4.44
N HIS A 11 7.14 2.09 -5.04
CA HIS A 11 7.04 2.45 -6.46
C HIS A 11 8.35 2.16 -7.20
N ILE A 12 8.79 0.90 -7.16
CA ILE A 12 10.00 0.43 -7.85
C ILE A 12 9.68 0.23 -9.34
N ILE A 13 9.66 1.32 -10.08
CA ILE A 13 9.20 1.37 -11.48
C ILE A 13 10.28 1.05 -12.52
N THR A 14 11.56 0.99 -12.13
CA THR A 14 12.66 0.63 -13.03
C THR A 14 13.68 -0.28 -12.34
N ARG A 15 14.54 -0.93 -13.12
CA ARG A 15 15.63 -1.76 -12.60
C ARG A 15 16.70 -0.95 -11.86
N GLU A 16 16.89 0.30 -12.21
CA GLU A 16 17.78 1.24 -11.53
C GLU A 16 17.27 1.51 -10.12
N ILE A 17 15.99 1.83 -9.99
CA ILE A 17 15.31 2.03 -8.70
C ILE A 17 15.33 0.73 -7.87
N SER A 18 15.13 -0.43 -8.49
CA SER A 18 15.25 -1.72 -7.80
C SER A 18 16.65 -1.94 -7.22
N ARG A 19 17.72 -1.60 -7.97
CA ARG A 19 19.09 -1.70 -7.47
C ARG A 19 19.35 -0.73 -6.31
N GLU A 20 18.86 0.50 -6.41
CA GLU A 20 18.95 1.52 -5.36
C GLU A 20 18.25 1.01 -4.08
N TYR A 21 17.00 0.56 -4.19
CA TYR A 21 16.22 0.00 -3.08
C TYR A 21 16.97 -1.14 -2.37
N PHE A 22 17.40 -2.15 -3.11
CA PHE A 22 18.08 -3.32 -2.54
C PHE A 22 19.54 -3.08 -2.15
N SER A 23 20.09 -1.91 -2.42
CA SER A 23 21.37 -1.49 -1.81
C SER A 23 21.20 -1.02 -0.36
N ARG A 24 19.98 -0.64 0.04
CA ARG A 24 19.63 -0.09 1.36
C ARG A 24 18.96 -1.10 2.27
N THR A 25 18.29 -2.12 1.73
CA THR A 25 17.48 -3.05 2.53
C THR A 25 17.58 -4.49 2.03
N GLU A 26 17.46 -5.42 2.99
CA GLU A 26 17.26 -6.85 2.70
C GLU A 26 15.80 -7.20 2.95
N GLY A 27 15.15 -7.84 2.00
CA GLY A 27 13.75 -8.22 2.14
C GLY A 27 13.07 -8.42 0.80
N TRP A 28 11.77 -8.35 0.80
CA TRP A 28 10.93 -8.34 -0.40
C TRP A 28 10.12 -7.06 -0.45
N ALA A 29 9.59 -6.72 -1.63
CA ALA A 29 8.77 -5.54 -1.78
C ALA A 29 7.59 -5.78 -2.72
N LEU A 30 6.46 -5.15 -2.40
CA LEU A 30 5.29 -5.06 -3.26
C LEU A 30 5.36 -3.76 -4.06
N VAL A 31 5.33 -3.89 -5.37
CA VAL A 31 5.40 -2.76 -6.30
C VAL A 31 4.00 -2.33 -6.67
N MET A 32 3.59 -1.17 -6.22
CA MET A 32 2.35 -0.51 -6.58
C MET A 32 2.55 0.15 -7.95
N GLN A 33 1.85 -0.35 -8.98
CA GLN A 33 1.92 0.24 -10.31
C GLN A 33 1.32 1.65 -10.31
N PHE A 34 1.97 2.59 -11.00
CA PHE A 34 1.37 3.88 -11.27
C PHE A 34 0.29 3.79 -12.35
N LEU A 35 -0.66 4.71 -12.30
CA LEU A 35 -1.55 4.93 -13.43
C LEU A 35 -0.75 5.52 -14.61
N PRO A 36 -1.06 5.13 -15.87
CA PRO A 36 -0.35 5.66 -17.04
C PRO A 36 -0.29 7.18 -17.11
N ARG A 37 -1.32 7.87 -16.60
CA ARG A 37 -1.38 9.34 -16.54
C ARG A 37 -0.42 9.97 -15.53
N PHE A 38 0.10 9.20 -14.56
CA PHE A 38 1.14 9.66 -13.65
C PHE A 38 2.54 9.53 -14.25
N CYS A 39 2.66 8.78 -15.35
CA CYS A 39 3.90 8.59 -16.08
C CYS A 39 3.96 9.62 -17.21
N GLY A 40 4.40 10.83 -16.89
CA GLY A 40 4.60 11.94 -17.83
C GLY A 40 5.94 12.62 -17.61
N GLY A 41 6.34 13.54 -18.51
CA GLY A 41 7.55 14.35 -18.31
C GLY A 41 8.86 13.56 -18.28
N GLY A 42 8.92 12.38 -18.92
CA GLY A 42 10.12 11.53 -18.97
C GLY A 42 10.13 10.37 -17.97
N VAL A 43 9.13 10.26 -17.11
CA VAL A 43 8.94 9.09 -16.23
C VAL A 43 8.37 7.93 -17.05
N LYS A 44 9.13 6.84 -17.16
CA LYS A 44 8.70 5.60 -17.80
C LYS A 44 8.42 4.54 -16.75
N ASP A 45 7.20 3.99 -16.76
CA ASP A 45 6.85 2.85 -15.90
C ASP A 45 7.24 1.53 -16.58
N ASP A 46 8.34 0.94 -16.12
CA ASP A 46 8.78 -0.40 -16.48
C ASP A 46 8.57 -1.39 -15.29
N SER A 47 7.65 -1.08 -14.38
CA SER A 47 7.44 -1.84 -13.13
C SER A 47 7.20 -3.33 -13.36
N LEU A 48 6.35 -3.70 -14.33
CA LEU A 48 6.10 -5.10 -14.65
C LEU A 48 7.39 -5.83 -15.10
N ALA A 49 8.16 -5.23 -16.01
CA ALA A 49 9.42 -5.82 -16.47
C ALA A 49 10.46 -5.90 -15.34
N THR A 50 10.45 -4.94 -14.44
CA THR A 50 11.32 -4.90 -13.25
C THR A 50 10.96 -6.01 -12.28
N VAL A 51 9.67 -6.17 -11.97
CA VAL A 51 9.16 -7.23 -11.08
C VAL A 51 9.44 -8.63 -11.64
N LEU A 52 9.25 -8.83 -12.93
CA LEU A 52 9.52 -10.13 -13.57
C LEU A 52 11.01 -10.49 -13.54
N ALA A 53 11.90 -9.52 -13.46
CA ALA A 53 13.35 -9.72 -13.44
C ALA A 53 13.94 -9.96 -12.03
N ASP A 54 13.21 -9.67 -10.95
CA ASP A 54 13.68 -9.82 -9.57
C ASP A 54 12.73 -10.72 -8.76
N LYS A 55 13.26 -11.81 -8.21
CA LYS A 55 12.48 -12.77 -7.41
C LYS A 55 11.92 -12.18 -6.11
N ARG A 56 12.51 -11.09 -5.62
CA ARG A 56 12.12 -10.40 -4.37
C ARG A 56 10.96 -9.43 -4.54
N LEU A 57 10.59 -9.13 -5.79
CA LEU A 57 9.52 -8.19 -6.12
C LEU A 57 8.23 -8.92 -6.46
N PHE A 58 7.11 -8.36 -5.98
CA PHE A 58 5.75 -8.77 -6.31
C PHE A 58 4.97 -7.55 -6.81
N PHE A 59 3.83 -7.76 -7.43
CA PHE A 59 3.15 -6.75 -8.22
C PHE A 59 1.70 -6.52 -7.79
N CYS A 60 1.34 -5.25 -7.68
CA CYS A 60 -0.02 -4.78 -7.51
C CYS A 60 -0.39 -3.86 -8.68
N PRO A 61 -0.96 -4.41 -9.78
CA PRO A 61 -1.42 -3.62 -10.92
C PRO A 61 -2.40 -2.53 -10.50
N ALA A 62 -2.28 -1.35 -11.12
CA ALA A 62 -3.22 -0.26 -10.90
C ALA A 62 -4.49 -0.43 -11.74
N ILE A 63 -5.64 -0.12 -11.17
CA ILE A 63 -6.93 -0.04 -11.86
C ILE A 63 -7.30 1.43 -12.06
N ASP A 64 -7.47 1.83 -13.30
CA ASP A 64 -7.89 3.18 -13.68
C ASP A 64 -9.42 3.27 -13.69
N LEU A 65 -10.00 3.92 -12.68
CA LEU A 65 -11.44 4.08 -12.51
C LEU A 65 -12.08 5.01 -13.57
N THR A 66 -11.27 5.73 -14.34
CA THR A 66 -11.74 6.60 -15.44
C THR A 66 -11.92 5.84 -16.77
N ARG A 67 -11.52 4.56 -16.79
CA ARG A 67 -11.61 3.67 -17.93
C ARG A 67 -12.54 2.49 -17.65
N PRO A 68 -13.06 1.78 -18.66
CA PRO A 68 -13.81 0.55 -18.43
C PRO A 68 -13.01 -0.48 -17.61
N ILE A 69 -13.62 -0.99 -16.55
CA ILE A 69 -12.96 -1.93 -15.61
C ILE A 69 -12.80 -3.33 -16.19
N PRO A 70 -13.80 -3.96 -16.86
CA PRO A 70 -13.68 -5.34 -17.32
C PRO A 70 -12.48 -5.63 -18.23
N PRO A 71 -12.09 -4.77 -19.19
CA PRO A 71 -10.84 -4.98 -19.95
C PRO A 71 -9.61 -5.02 -19.07
N GLN A 72 -9.48 -4.10 -18.11
CA GLN A 72 -8.33 -4.04 -17.20
C GLN A 72 -8.23 -5.30 -16.33
N LEU A 73 -9.35 -5.82 -15.84
CA LEU A 73 -9.36 -7.06 -15.07
C LEU A 73 -8.93 -8.27 -15.93
N ARG A 74 -9.29 -8.31 -17.23
CA ARG A 74 -8.78 -9.34 -18.16
C ARG A 74 -7.26 -9.23 -18.36
N ASP A 75 -6.74 -8.00 -18.45
CA ASP A 75 -5.29 -7.78 -18.56
C ASP A 75 -4.56 -8.28 -17.29
N VAL A 76 -5.11 -7.99 -16.12
CA VAL A 76 -4.58 -8.53 -14.85
C VAL A 76 -4.69 -10.06 -14.80
N GLU A 77 -5.83 -10.64 -15.22
CA GLU A 77 -6.02 -12.10 -15.25
C GLU A 77 -4.96 -12.79 -16.13
N ALA A 78 -4.61 -12.19 -17.26
CA ALA A 78 -3.56 -12.68 -18.15
C ALA A 78 -2.16 -12.64 -17.50
N LEU A 79 -1.93 -11.79 -16.51
CA LEU A 79 -0.67 -11.71 -15.76
C LEU A 79 -0.57 -12.72 -14.60
N LEU A 80 -1.69 -13.24 -14.09
CA LEU A 80 -1.67 -14.13 -12.91
C LEU A 80 -0.75 -15.35 -13.04
N PRO A 81 -0.60 -15.99 -14.23
CA PRO A 81 0.30 -17.14 -14.38
C PRO A 81 1.77 -16.82 -14.14
N CYS A 82 2.20 -15.54 -14.18
CA CYS A 82 3.59 -15.19 -13.89
C CYS A 82 3.99 -15.42 -12.42
N GLY A 83 3.01 -15.64 -11.51
CA GLY A 83 3.25 -15.87 -10.09
C GLY A 83 3.75 -14.65 -9.33
N LYS A 84 3.51 -13.43 -9.86
CA LYS A 84 4.00 -12.17 -9.25
C LYS A 84 2.88 -11.24 -8.78
N VAL A 85 1.67 -11.36 -9.32
CA VAL A 85 0.54 -10.51 -8.95
C VAL A 85 -0.04 -10.97 -7.63
N VAL A 86 -0.07 -10.09 -6.63
CA VAL A 86 -0.52 -10.39 -5.26
C VAL A 86 -1.64 -9.48 -4.77
N GLY A 87 -1.88 -8.37 -5.43
CA GLY A 87 -2.93 -7.41 -5.08
C GLY A 87 -3.29 -6.51 -6.26
N LEU A 88 -4.16 -5.54 -6.00
CA LEU A 88 -4.55 -4.47 -6.92
C LEU A 88 -4.30 -3.13 -6.24
N LYS A 89 -3.90 -2.10 -6.98
CA LYS A 89 -3.76 -0.73 -6.48
C LYS A 89 -4.83 0.18 -7.07
N ILE A 90 -5.47 0.99 -6.21
CA ILE A 90 -6.47 1.98 -6.61
C ILE A 90 -6.13 3.32 -5.96
N PHE A 91 -6.13 4.37 -6.77
CA PHE A 91 -5.77 5.72 -6.34
C PHE A 91 -7.03 6.57 -6.15
N LEU A 92 -7.81 6.32 -5.09
CA LEU A 92 -9.11 6.99 -4.87
C LEU A 92 -8.99 8.51 -4.88
N THR A 93 -8.04 9.06 -4.13
CA THR A 93 -7.82 10.52 -4.06
C THR A 93 -7.63 11.15 -5.44
N TYR A 94 -6.98 10.44 -6.37
CA TYR A 94 -6.62 10.94 -7.69
C TYR A 94 -7.63 10.59 -8.80
N GLN A 95 -8.69 9.85 -8.50
CA GLN A 95 -9.61 9.31 -9.50
C GLN A 95 -11.08 9.65 -9.26
N ALA A 96 -11.37 10.49 -8.26
CA ALA A 96 -12.73 10.87 -7.87
C ALA A 96 -13.66 9.66 -7.77
N GLY A 97 -13.36 8.73 -6.85
CA GLY A 97 -14.15 7.53 -6.59
C GLY A 97 -14.15 7.14 -5.13
N ARG A 98 -15.16 6.38 -4.73
CA ARG A 98 -15.28 5.85 -3.37
C ARG A 98 -15.13 4.33 -3.41
N ALA A 99 -14.57 3.76 -2.34
CA ALA A 99 -14.42 2.31 -2.25
C ALA A 99 -15.77 1.57 -2.26
N ASP A 100 -16.85 2.20 -1.80
CA ASP A 100 -18.21 1.61 -1.78
C ASP A 100 -19.03 1.87 -3.06
N ASP A 101 -18.48 2.51 -4.08
CA ASP A 101 -19.16 2.73 -5.37
C ASP A 101 -19.49 1.40 -6.05
N GLU A 102 -20.65 1.34 -6.72
CA GLU A 102 -21.11 0.13 -7.41
C GLU A 102 -20.13 -0.34 -8.49
N LYS A 103 -19.43 0.59 -9.18
CA LYS A 103 -18.39 0.25 -10.17
C LYS A 103 -17.22 -0.55 -9.59
N MET A 104 -17.02 -0.53 -8.26
CA MET A 104 -15.95 -1.26 -7.57
C MET A 104 -16.29 -2.74 -7.38
N MET A 105 -17.55 -3.13 -7.46
CA MET A 105 -18.00 -4.49 -7.14
C MET A 105 -17.36 -5.55 -8.02
N ASP A 106 -17.16 -5.26 -9.31
CA ASP A 106 -16.47 -6.17 -10.24
C ASP A 106 -15.01 -6.38 -9.84
N ILE A 107 -14.36 -5.32 -9.34
CA ILE A 107 -12.97 -5.39 -8.85
C ILE A 107 -12.89 -6.30 -7.63
N TYR A 108 -13.82 -6.16 -6.67
CA TYR A 108 -13.83 -6.97 -5.46
C TYR A 108 -14.22 -8.43 -5.73
N ALA A 109 -15.18 -8.67 -6.63
CA ALA A 109 -15.49 -10.02 -7.08
C ALA A 109 -14.28 -10.70 -7.75
N PHE A 110 -13.53 -9.96 -8.56
CA PHE A 110 -12.30 -10.43 -9.16
C PHE A 110 -11.20 -10.68 -8.11
N ALA A 111 -11.00 -9.74 -7.18
CA ALA A 111 -10.04 -9.87 -6.09
C ALA A 111 -10.34 -11.11 -5.24
N ARG A 112 -11.60 -11.33 -4.87
CA ARG A 112 -12.06 -12.54 -4.16
C ARG A 112 -11.75 -13.82 -4.92
N LYS A 113 -12.10 -13.88 -6.22
CA LYS A 113 -11.85 -15.04 -7.09
C LYS A 113 -10.38 -15.44 -7.12
N HIS A 114 -9.48 -14.46 -7.15
CA HIS A 114 -8.06 -14.68 -7.33
C HIS A 114 -7.23 -14.49 -6.04
N ARG A 115 -7.90 -14.30 -4.89
CA ARG A 115 -7.30 -14.08 -3.56
C ARG A 115 -6.31 -12.90 -3.54
N LEU A 116 -6.67 -11.84 -4.26
CA LEU A 116 -5.91 -10.60 -4.32
C LEU A 116 -6.36 -9.63 -3.23
N THR A 117 -5.43 -8.86 -2.71
CA THR A 117 -5.72 -7.76 -1.79
C THR A 117 -5.92 -6.47 -2.57
N VAL A 118 -6.81 -5.60 -2.10
CA VAL A 118 -7.02 -4.30 -2.73
C VAL A 118 -6.41 -3.20 -1.86
N THR A 119 -5.38 -2.55 -2.36
CA THR A 119 -4.71 -1.42 -1.70
C THR A 119 -5.23 -0.11 -2.26
N PHE A 120 -5.75 0.73 -1.40
CA PHE A 120 -6.21 2.07 -1.75
C PHE A 120 -5.19 3.12 -1.34
N HIS A 121 -4.92 4.07 -2.24
CA HIS A 121 -4.38 5.35 -1.81
C HIS A 121 -5.51 6.10 -1.09
N THR A 122 -5.29 6.49 0.15
CA THR A 122 -6.26 7.21 0.98
C THR A 122 -5.67 8.53 1.47
N GLY A 123 -6.52 9.46 1.86
CA GLY A 123 -6.09 10.70 2.48
C GLY A 123 -5.48 11.70 1.53
N SER A 124 -4.43 12.37 1.98
CA SER A 124 -3.78 13.47 1.27
C SER A 124 -3.14 13.03 -0.04
N CYS A 125 -2.86 14.01 -0.90
CA CYS A 125 -2.22 13.80 -2.19
C CYS A 125 -0.92 14.59 -2.27
N SER A 126 0.04 14.07 -3.02
CA SER A 126 1.23 14.83 -3.37
C SER A 126 0.86 16.07 -4.19
N LEU A 127 1.40 17.23 -3.80
CA LEU A 127 1.23 18.50 -4.52
C LEU A 127 1.83 18.49 -5.94
N VAL A 128 2.64 17.48 -6.24
CA VAL A 128 3.29 17.33 -7.56
C VAL A 128 2.33 16.82 -8.64
N MET A 129 1.19 16.26 -8.24
CA MET A 129 0.22 15.69 -9.17
C MET A 129 -0.97 16.65 -9.36
N PRO A 130 -1.09 17.32 -10.52
CA PRO A 130 -2.28 18.09 -10.83
C PRO A 130 -3.45 17.14 -11.10
N THR A 131 -4.40 17.06 -10.19
CA THR A 131 -5.55 16.17 -10.31
C THR A 131 -6.79 16.84 -9.73
N ASP A 132 -7.95 16.38 -10.14
CA ASP A 132 -9.21 16.65 -9.47
C ASP A 132 -9.28 15.80 -8.20
N ASN A 133 -8.50 16.21 -7.19
CA ASN A 133 -8.31 15.44 -5.97
C ASN A 133 -9.60 15.37 -5.15
N ASP A 134 -10.02 14.16 -4.80
CA ASP A 134 -11.16 13.91 -3.93
C ASP A 134 -10.70 13.22 -2.63
N MET A 135 -10.18 14.02 -1.71
CA MET A 135 -9.79 13.53 -0.38
C MET A 135 -10.98 13.01 0.44
N GLU A 136 -12.18 13.51 0.19
CA GLU A 136 -13.38 13.02 0.88
C GLU A 136 -13.78 11.64 0.36
N GLY A 137 -13.77 11.42 -0.95
CA GLY A 137 -14.08 10.11 -1.55
C GLY A 137 -13.09 9.01 -1.18
N SER A 138 -11.85 9.36 -0.85
CA SER A 138 -10.80 8.42 -0.50
C SER A 138 -10.81 7.92 0.96
N ARG A 139 -11.73 8.37 1.81
CA ARG A 139 -11.75 8.07 3.25
C ARG A 139 -11.90 6.59 3.56
N ALA A 140 -11.21 6.16 4.62
CA ALA A 140 -11.25 4.78 5.12
C ALA A 140 -12.67 4.27 5.45
N ARG A 141 -13.60 5.16 5.83
CA ARG A 141 -14.99 4.78 6.09
C ARG A 141 -15.71 4.13 4.89
N TYR A 142 -15.35 4.52 3.67
CA TYR A 142 -15.90 3.89 2.46
C TYR A 142 -15.28 2.52 2.20
N ILE A 143 -14.03 2.32 2.65
CA ILE A 143 -13.40 0.99 2.66
C ILE A 143 -14.12 0.07 3.65
N ALA A 144 -14.54 0.58 4.81
CA ALA A 144 -15.34 -0.18 5.77
C ALA A 144 -16.63 -0.72 5.14
N ASN A 145 -17.38 0.12 4.42
CA ASN A 145 -18.61 -0.30 3.72
C ASN A 145 -18.33 -1.40 2.66
N ALA A 146 -17.18 -1.31 1.96
CA ALA A 146 -16.77 -2.34 1.00
C ALA A 146 -16.36 -3.64 1.71
N ALA A 147 -15.63 -3.54 2.82
CA ALA A 147 -15.15 -4.67 3.62
C ALA A 147 -16.29 -5.49 4.22
N GLU A 148 -17.35 -4.83 4.69
CA GLU A 148 -18.58 -5.50 5.17
C GLU A 148 -19.29 -6.28 4.05
N ARG A 149 -19.29 -5.76 2.81
CA ARG A 149 -19.90 -6.44 1.65
C ARG A 149 -19.03 -7.58 1.10
N PHE A 150 -17.72 -7.54 1.31
CA PHE A 150 -16.74 -8.51 0.83
C PHE A 150 -15.82 -8.98 1.96
N PRO A 151 -16.33 -9.73 2.94
CA PRO A 151 -15.55 -10.16 4.10
C PRO A 151 -14.40 -11.12 3.75
N ASP A 152 -14.43 -11.72 2.56
CA ASP A 152 -13.39 -12.62 2.04
C ASP A 152 -12.30 -11.89 1.24
N VAL A 153 -12.37 -10.55 1.12
CA VAL A 153 -11.36 -9.72 0.46
C VAL A 153 -10.65 -8.89 1.50
N ASN A 154 -9.32 -8.90 1.48
CA ASN A 154 -8.55 -7.99 2.31
C ASN A 154 -8.35 -6.64 1.63
N PHE A 155 -8.43 -5.59 2.42
CA PHE A 155 -8.27 -4.21 2.01
C PHE A 155 -7.12 -3.55 2.77
N VAL A 156 -6.36 -2.68 2.10
CA VAL A 156 -5.33 -1.84 2.73
C VAL A 156 -5.68 -0.38 2.52
N ALA A 157 -5.91 0.35 3.60
CA ALA A 157 -5.99 1.81 3.61
C ALA A 157 -4.56 2.35 3.76
N ALA A 158 -3.90 2.63 2.64
CA ALA A 158 -2.54 3.13 2.66
C ALA A 158 -2.47 4.55 3.26
N HIS A 159 -1.33 4.91 3.85
CA HIS A 159 -1.06 6.23 4.42
C HIS A 159 -1.91 6.58 5.65
N MET A 160 -2.48 5.58 6.35
CA MET A 160 -3.35 5.75 7.52
C MET A 160 -4.50 6.75 7.30
N ASP A 161 -4.97 6.94 6.05
CA ASP A 161 -5.99 7.94 5.68
C ASP A 161 -5.63 9.37 6.12
N ASP A 162 -4.33 9.76 5.99
CA ASP A 162 -3.82 11.07 6.36
C ASP A 162 -4.74 12.22 5.91
N PRO A 163 -5.09 13.18 6.78
CA PRO A 163 -4.70 13.35 8.19
C PRO A 163 -5.71 12.74 9.19
N ARG A 164 -6.58 11.81 8.77
CA ARG A 164 -7.67 11.26 9.59
C ARG A 164 -7.26 9.99 10.35
N PHE A 165 -6.07 10.01 10.97
CA PHE A 165 -5.43 8.85 11.61
C PHE A 165 -6.30 8.16 12.64
N GLU A 166 -6.97 8.90 13.54
CA GLU A 166 -7.83 8.32 14.58
C GLU A 166 -9.06 7.61 13.98
N GLU A 167 -9.68 8.20 12.94
CA GLU A 167 -10.81 7.55 12.24
C GLU A 167 -10.34 6.29 11.55
N CYS A 168 -9.19 6.34 10.88
CA CYS A 168 -8.59 5.18 10.22
C CYS A 168 -8.33 4.04 11.20
N MET A 169 -7.68 4.32 12.35
CA MET A 169 -7.40 3.30 13.35
C MET A 169 -8.65 2.66 13.92
N ARG A 170 -9.70 3.45 14.20
CA ARG A 170 -10.98 2.94 14.65
C ARG A 170 -11.61 2.00 13.61
N ILE A 171 -11.50 2.32 12.34
CA ILE A 171 -12.04 1.50 11.22
C ILE A 171 -11.22 0.22 11.09
N VAL A 172 -9.90 0.32 11.08
CA VAL A 172 -9.00 -0.84 10.96
C VAL A 172 -9.19 -1.82 12.11
N ASP A 173 -9.31 -1.32 13.35
CA ASP A 173 -9.56 -2.16 14.53
C ASP A 173 -10.91 -2.88 14.44
N GLY A 174 -11.94 -2.20 13.95
CA GLY A 174 -13.31 -2.71 13.86
C GLY A 174 -13.57 -3.74 12.75
N HIS A 175 -12.61 -4.02 11.85
CA HIS A 175 -12.82 -4.90 10.69
C HIS A 175 -11.68 -5.89 10.52
N ASP A 176 -11.95 -7.19 10.50
CA ASP A 176 -10.93 -8.24 10.41
C ASP A 176 -10.13 -8.23 9.10
N ASN A 177 -10.72 -7.72 8.03
CA ASN A 177 -10.17 -7.70 6.69
C ASN A 177 -9.66 -6.33 6.22
N ILE A 178 -9.49 -5.35 7.13
CA ILE A 178 -8.88 -4.05 6.82
C ILE A 178 -7.53 -3.94 7.52
N TYR A 179 -6.52 -3.52 6.76
CA TYR A 179 -5.15 -3.24 7.18
C TYR A 179 -4.79 -1.80 6.81
N THR A 180 -3.67 -1.31 7.34
CA THR A 180 -3.11 0.00 6.99
C THR A 180 -1.59 -0.02 7.01
N ASP A 181 -0.96 0.96 6.36
CA ASP A 181 0.47 1.21 6.44
C ASP A 181 0.75 2.69 6.75
N PHE A 182 1.97 3.00 7.17
CA PHE A 182 2.41 4.38 7.45
C PHE A 182 2.99 5.09 6.23
N SER A 183 3.18 4.36 5.15
CA SER A 183 3.88 4.87 3.97
C SER A 183 3.25 6.18 3.50
N GLY A 184 4.04 7.14 3.07
CA GLY A 184 3.55 8.40 2.53
C GLY A 184 2.72 9.28 3.49
N ALA A 185 2.54 8.88 4.76
CA ALA A 185 1.79 9.68 5.73
C ALA A 185 2.61 10.87 6.29
N TYR A 186 3.89 10.93 6.00
CA TYR A 186 4.76 12.10 6.11
C TYR A 186 5.87 11.99 5.05
N GLU A 187 6.56 13.10 4.77
CA GLU A 187 7.64 13.11 3.78
C GLU A 187 9.01 12.96 4.46
N PRO A 188 9.66 11.78 4.36
CA PRO A 188 10.99 11.55 4.92
C PRO A 188 12.04 12.55 4.41
N GLY A 189 12.92 13.01 5.30
CA GLY A 189 14.04 13.88 4.95
C GLY A 189 13.72 15.35 4.75
N THR A 190 12.48 15.80 4.98
CA THR A 190 12.06 17.17 4.65
C THR A 190 12.40 18.21 5.72
N HIS A 191 12.38 17.85 7.02
CA HIS A 191 12.54 18.79 8.14
C HIS A 191 13.56 18.33 9.19
N GLU A 192 14.70 17.78 8.80
CA GLU A 192 15.76 17.35 9.73
C GLU A 192 15.25 16.44 10.88
N GLY A 193 14.28 15.57 10.57
CA GLY A 193 13.68 14.65 11.54
C GLY A 193 12.49 15.22 12.33
N ALA A 194 12.12 16.48 12.18
CA ALA A 194 10.97 17.06 12.87
C ALA A 194 9.66 16.39 12.45
N ASP A 195 9.51 16.08 11.15
CA ASP A 195 8.33 15.38 10.65
C ASP A 195 8.23 13.94 11.17
N MET A 196 9.37 13.26 11.32
CA MET A 196 9.42 11.92 11.91
C MET A 196 8.99 11.95 13.39
N GLU A 197 9.43 12.92 14.19
CA GLU A 197 8.99 13.06 15.60
C GLU A 197 7.48 13.31 15.69
N TRP A 198 6.98 14.23 14.89
CA TRP A 198 5.54 14.48 14.77
C TRP A 198 4.79 13.22 14.36
N ALA A 199 5.27 12.48 13.38
CA ALA A 199 4.66 11.24 12.91
C ALA A 199 4.62 10.17 14.02
N ILE A 200 5.72 9.97 14.75
CA ILE A 200 5.79 9.03 15.87
C ILE A 200 4.74 9.37 16.95
N GLU A 201 4.68 10.63 17.37
CA GLU A 201 3.73 11.08 18.37
C GLU A 201 2.28 10.93 17.90
N THR A 202 2.00 11.34 16.68
CA THR A 202 0.66 11.33 16.09
C THR A 202 0.15 9.91 15.89
N PHE A 203 0.97 9.03 15.30
CA PHE A 203 0.59 7.64 15.03
C PHE A 203 0.42 6.86 16.33
N ALA A 204 1.36 7.02 17.28
CA ALA A 204 1.23 6.39 18.59
C ALA A 204 -0.04 6.85 19.33
N ALA A 205 -0.40 8.13 19.22
CA ALA A 205 -1.62 8.66 19.83
C ALA A 205 -2.89 8.05 19.19
N ALA A 206 -2.94 7.97 17.87
CA ALA A 206 -4.07 7.40 17.13
C ALA A 206 -4.26 5.90 17.43
N MET A 207 -3.18 5.16 17.64
CA MET A 207 -3.20 3.72 17.92
C MET A 207 -3.43 3.37 19.40
N ARG A 208 -3.15 4.30 20.32
CA ARG A 208 -3.23 4.05 21.78
C ARG A 208 -4.53 3.41 22.26
N PRO A 209 -5.74 3.75 21.72
CA PRO A 209 -6.98 3.12 22.16
C PRO A 209 -7.10 1.62 21.78
N TYR A 210 -6.26 1.11 20.88
CA TYR A 210 -6.40 -0.19 20.23
C TYR A 210 -5.14 -1.04 20.45
N PRO A 211 -5.02 -1.78 21.57
CA PRO A 211 -3.77 -2.46 21.96
C PRO A 211 -3.31 -3.56 21.00
N ASP A 212 -4.23 -4.16 20.25
CA ASP A 212 -3.93 -5.21 19.24
C ASP A 212 -3.78 -4.69 17.82
N ILE A 213 -3.89 -3.37 17.61
CA ILE A 213 -3.84 -2.75 16.26
C ILE A 213 -2.54 -3.06 15.51
N TYR A 214 -1.43 -3.30 16.23
CA TYR A 214 -0.15 -3.67 15.64
C TYR A 214 -0.25 -4.87 14.69
N ARG A 215 -1.25 -5.75 14.86
CA ARG A 215 -1.53 -6.91 13.99
C ARG A 215 -2.15 -6.53 12.65
N LYS A 216 -2.53 -5.27 12.49
CA LYS A 216 -3.18 -4.71 11.28
C LYS A 216 -2.32 -3.66 10.59
N VAL A 217 -1.21 -3.26 11.23
CA VAL A 217 -0.27 -2.30 10.68
C VAL A 217 0.78 -3.02 9.86
N LEU A 218 1.02 -2.55 8.64
CA LEU A 218 1.98 -3.11 7.70
C LEU A 218 3.21 -2.20 7.61
N TYR A 219 4.38 -2.81 7.43
CA TYR A 219 5.57 -2.08 7.01
C TYR A 219 5.43 -1.69 5.55
N GLY A 220 5.48 -0.40 5.26
CA GLY A 220 5.46 0.18 3.93
C GLY A 220 6.25 1.48 3.92
N THR A 221 6.97 1.78 2.84
CA THR A 221 7.86 2.93 2.76
C THR A 221 7.42 4.00 1.76
N ASP A 222 6.56 3.66 0.82
CA ASP A 222 6.26 4.49 -0.36
C ASP A 222 7.51 4.92 -1.14
N PHE A 223 8.56 4.07 -1.10
CA PHE A 223 9.83 4.34 -1.76
C PHE A 223 9.63 4.64 -3.25
N CYS A 224 9.83 5.89 -3.63
CA CYS A 224 9.52 6.45 -4.95
C CYS A 224 10.56 7.48 -5.38
N PRO A 225 11.80 7.09 -5.76
CA PRO A 225 12.82 8.04 -6.22
C PRO A 225 12.36 8.87 -7.43
N PRO A 226 12.77 10.17 -7.48
CA PRO A 226 13.67 10.86 -6.56
C PRO A 226 13.04 11.37 -5.27
N ILE A 227 11.75 11.14 -5.07
CA ILE A 227 11.02 11.46 -3.84
C ILE A 227 11.25 10.31 -2.84
N ASN A 228 11.24 10.60 -1.54
CA ASN A 228 11.32 9.60 -0.47
C ASN A 228 12.57 8.71 -0.51
N LEU A 229 13.74 9.25 -0.82
CA LEU A 229 15.00 8.50 -0.83
C LEU A 229 15.40 7.94 0.54
N SER A 230 15.06 8.64 1.63
CA SER A 230 15.32 8.22 3.02
C SER A 230 14.18 7.40 3.64
N ALA A 231 13.14 7.11 2.86
CA ALA A 231 11.93 6.47 3.38
C ALA A 231 12.19 5.14 4.11
N ILE A 232 13.12 4.33 3.63
CA ILE A 232 13.42 3.02 4.24
C ILE A 232 13.89 3.21 5.67
N GLU A 233 14.94 4.01 5.88
CA GLU A 233 15.59 4.19 7.17
C GLU A 233 14.68 4.93 8.17
N GLU A 234 13.94 5.92 7.70
CA GLU A 234 13.06 6.72 8.55
C GLU A 234 11.81 5.95 8.96
N TYR A 235 11.15 5.23 8.05
CA TYR A 235 9.99 4.40 8.41
C TYR A 235 10.38 3.21 9.30
N GLU A 236 11.56 2.61 9.11
CA GLU A 236 12.07 1.60 10.03
C GLU A 236 12.31 2.21 11.43
N THR A 237 12.92 3.40 11.51
CA THR A 237 13.10 4.11 12.78
C THR A 237 11.76 4.45 13.43
N THR A 238 10.78 4.90 12.66
CA THR A 238 9.43 5.22 13.15
C THR A 238 8.77 3.98 13.77
N ILE A 239 8.82 2.84 13.08
CA ILE A 239 8.27 1.57 13.57
C ILE A 239 8.98 1.13 14.83
N ASP A 240 10.32 1.15 14.84
CA ASP A 240 11.13 0.70 15.98
C ASP A 240 10.90 1.56 17.24
N ARG A 241 10.49 2.81 17.07
CA ARG A 241 10.18 3.73 18.18
C ARG A 241 8.73 3.64 18.67
N ILE A 242 7.80 3.29 17.80
CA ILE A 242 6.38 3.17 18.17
C ILE A 242 6.08 1.81 18.81
N PHE A 243 6.66 0.75 18.24
CA PHE A 243 6.29 -0.62 18.60
C PHE A 243 7.39 -1.32 19.40
N PRO A 244 7.06 -2.03 20.46
CA PRO A 244 8.02 -2.87 21.18
C PRO A 244 8.52 -4.01 20.28
N ARG A 245 9.76 -4.44 20.53
CA ARG A 245 10.49 -5.38 19.68
C ARG A 245 9.78 -6.72 19.43
N GLU A 246 8.99 -7.17 20.38
CA GLU A 246 8.18 -8.39 20.27
C GLU A 246 7.09 -8.32 19.20
N GLN A 247 6.69 -7.11 18.78
CA GLN A 247 5.70 -6.87 17.72
C GLN A 247 6.34 -6.71 16.34
N HIS A 248 7.66 -6.53 16.24
CA HIS A 248 8.34 -6.23 14.98
C HIS A 248 8.17 -7.33 13.94
N ALA A 249 8.20 -8.62 14.33
CA ALA A 249 7.99 -9.73 13.40
C ALA A 249 6.60 -9.68 12.74
N ASP A 250 5.59 -9.23 13.47
CA ASP A 250 4.25 -9.04 12.91
C ASP A 250 4.24 -7.89 11.91
N ILE A 251 4.75 -6.74 12.27
CA ILE A 251 4.70 -5.52 11.43
C ILE A 251 5.56 -5.67 10.18
N TYR A 252 6.80 -6.15 10.33
CA TYR A 252 7.73 -6.26 9.22
C TYR A 252 7.45 -7.44 8.27
N LEU A 253 6.73 -8.47 8.71
CA LEU A 253 6.55 -9.68 7.91
C LEU A 253 5.14 -10.28 7.99
N ASN A 254 4.72 -10.71 9.19
CA ASN A 254 3.56 -11.60 9.30
C ASN A 254 2.26 -10.90 8.88
N ASN A 255 2.10 -9.60 9.18
CA ASN A 255 0.92 -8.83 8.79
C ASN A 255 0.80 -8.73 7.28
N CYS A 256 1.91 -8.51 6.57
CA CYS A 256 1.90 -8.49 5.11
C CYS A 256 1.45 -9.84 4.53
N LEU A 257 1.93 -10.96 5.09
CA LEU A 257 1.50 -12.29 4.66
C LEU A 257 0.01 -12.56 4.98
N ARG A 258 -0.51 -12.03 6.09
CA ARG A 258 -1.95 -12.10 6.42
C ARG A 258 -2.79 -11.21 5.50
N ALA A 259 -2.32 -9.98 5.27
CA ALA A 259 -3.00 -9.02 4.42
C ALA A 259 -3.04 -9.47 2.95
N PHE A 260 -1.98 -10.11 2.46
CA PHE A 260 -1.83 -10.56 1.06
C PHE A 260 -1.82 -12.10 0.96
N PRO A 261 -2.99 -12.76 1.02
CA PRO A 261 -3.07 -14.22 1.08
C PRO A 261 -2.46 -14.91 -0.15
N ARG A 262 -2.56 -14.29 -1.33
CA ARG A 262 -1.91 -14.82 -2.53
C ARG A 262 -0.38 -14.74 -2.44
N LEU A 263 0.18 -13.70 -1.82
CA LEU A 263 1.61 -13.64 -1.54
C LEU A 263 2.04 -14.80 -0.64
N ALA A 264 1.30 -15.02 0.45
CA ALA A 264 1.59 -16.12 1.36
C ALA A 264 1.62 -17.49 0.67
N GLU A 265 0.72 -17.75 -0.29
CA GLU A 265 0.71 -18.97 -1.11
C GLU A 265 1.93 -19.09 -2.03
N LEU A 266 2.38 -17.96 -2.59
CA LEU A 266 3.51 -17.96 -3.54
C LEU A 266 4.86 -18.14 -2.86
N VAL A 267 4.94 -17.85 -1.55
CA VAL A 267 6.22 -17.84 -0.81
C VAL A 267 6.30 -18.90 0.29
N GLY A 268 5.18 -19.53 0.65
CA GLY A 268 5.11 -20.64 1.60
C GLY A 268 5.46 -21.93 0.92
#